data_69a8bf571459db974ce69e88c85116fb
#
_entry.id   69a8bf571459db974ce69e88c85116fb
#
_cell.length_a   1.000
_cell.length_b   1.000
_cell.length_c   1.000
_cell.angle_alpha   90.00
_cell.angle_beta   90.00
_cell.angle_gamma   90.00
#
_symmetry.space_group_name_H-M   'P 1'
#
loop_
_entity.id
_entity.type
_entity.pdbx_description
1 polymer ?
#
loop_
_entity_poly.entity_id
_entity_poly.type
_entity_poly.pdbx_seq_one_letter_code
_entity_poly.pdbx_strand_id
1 'polypeptide(L)'
;MKRLFTLLLVLAAGFGLRAQNTAGERPWYDGELRVRRTLNYDVKTMPRITVQGNKFVTADDGKVVQFRGIATSDPDKVERQGHWNKAHFQHIKDLGANIVRVPIHPVAWRERTPKAYMDMLDQMVEWCTELKLYVMLDWHTIGNLEMEMWQDPMYITTKAETYDFWRKISQRFAGNNTVAFYELLNEPTTYRGQLGVCTWAQWKVLVENMITIIRGYDPETTILVGGFDWAYDLTPVHENPINASNIGYTTHPYPNKVTQPWKPKWERDWGFVAGRYPVFATEFGTDVRGDQKIDWNDEEFYGNQILSYLEAQDMGWCIWVYDPTWGGAKIKSWNYEPTEGMKFWSAGMKGELKWQKK
;
A
#
# COMPACT_ATOMS: atom_id res chain seq x y z
N MET A 1 12.36 -39.74 -67.85
CA MET A 1 12.74 -38.40 -67.28
C MET A 1 12.15 -38.31 -65.86
N LYS A 2 12.96 -38.63 -64.84
CA LYS A 2 12.58 -38.57 -63.44
C LYS A 2 13.17 -37.26 -62.87
N ARG A 3 12.32 -36.34 -62.44
CA ARG A 3 12.74 -35.09 -61.76
C ARG A 3 12.82 -35.39 -60.24
N LEU A 4 14.00 -35.29 -59.71
CA LEU A 4 14.34 -35.37 -58.29
C LEU A 4 13.97 -34.03 -57.66
N PHE A 5 13.03 -34.01 -56.68
CA PHE A 5 12.79 -32.85 -55.82
C PHE A 5 13.67 -32.98 -54.59
N THR A 6 14.66 -32.15 -54.48
CA THR A 6 15.50 -32.03 -53.28
C THR A 6 14.79 -31.10 -52.29
N LEU A 7 14.39 -31.66 -51.16
CA LEU A 7 13.77 -30.93 -50.06
C LEU A 7 14.90 -30.32 -49.22
N LEU A 8 15.07 -29.00 -49.25
CA LEU A 8 15.94 -28.27 -48.33
C LEU A 8 15.25 -28.11 -46.99
N LEU A 9 15.70 -28.85 -45.97
CA LEU A 9 15.36 -28.60 -44.57
C LEU A 9 16.18 -27.38 -44.09
N VAL A 10 15.53 -26.24 -43.90
CA VAL A 10 16.12 -25.11 -43.21
C VAL A 10 15.92 -25.35 -41.70
N LEU A 11 16.97 -25.76 -41.04
CA LEU A 11 17.06 -25.77 -39.57
C LEU A 11 17.10 -24.31 -39.11
N ALA A 12 15.96 -23.78 -38.62
CA ALA A 12 15.94 -22.57 -37.86
C ALA A 12 16.57 -22.83 -36.48
N ALA A 13 17.85 -22.57 -36.37
CA ALA A 13 18.53 -22.50 -35.07
C ALA A 13 18.00 -21.26 -34.36
N GLY A 14 17.04 -21.45 -33.44
CA GLY A 14 16.57 -20.44 -32.52
C GLY A 14 17.73 -20.03 -31.62
N PHE A 15 18.40 -18.94 -31.95
CA PHE A 15 19.29 -18.24 -31.01
C PHE A 15 18.41 -17.62 -29.93
N GLY A 16 18.17 -18.38 -28.88
CA GLY A 16 17.73 -17.85 -27.61
C GLY A 16 18.87 -16.99 -27.06
N LEU A 17 18.81 -15.69 -27.27
CA LEU A 17 19.61 -14.72 -26.54
C LEU A 17 19.20 -14.82 -25.06
N ARG A 18 19.78 -15.77 -24.34
CA ARG A 18 19.91 -15.66 -22.89
C ARG A 18 20.87 -14.48 -22.68
N ALA A 19 20.33 -13.35 -22.22
CA ALA A 19 21.16 -12.33 -21.63
C ALA A 19 21.93 -12.99 -20.47
N GLN A 20 23.19 -13.36 -20.73
CA GLN A 20 24.14 -13.69 -19.68
C GLN A 20 24.37 -12.37 -18.93
N ASN A 21 23.74 -12.22 -17.76
CA ASN A 21 24.18 -11.23 -16.79
C ASN A 21 25.57 -11.66 -16.33
N THR A 22 26.60 -11.22 -17.05
CA THR A 22 27.94 -11.20 -16.54
C THR A 22 27.98 -10.20 -15.40
N ALA A 23 28.16 -10.69 -14.19
CA ALA A 23 28.37 -9.85 -13.02
C ALA A 23 29.56 -8.93 -13.31
N GLY A 24 29.31 -7.65 -13.60
CA GLY A 24 30.36 -6.66 -13.81
C GLY A 24 30.09 -5.51 -14.77
N GLU A 25 29.31 -5.70 -15.84
CA GLU A 25 29.06 -4.61 -16.78
C GLU A 25 27.63 -4.11 -16.75
N ARG A 26 27.48 -2.88 -16.24
CA ARG A 26 26.19 -2.16 -16.28
C ARG A 26 25.99 -1.57 -17.67
N PRO A 27 24.80 -1.70 -18.29
CA PRO A 27 24.46 -0.89 -19.45
C PRO A 27 24.65 0.59 -19.12
N TRP A 28 25.20 1.37 -20.04
CA TRP A 28 25.45 2.81 -19.84
C TRP A 28 24.22 3.64 -19.42
N TYR A 29 23.01 3.14 -19.72
CA TYR A 29 21.72 3.74 -19.35
C TYR A 29 21.15 3.19 -18.05
N ASP A 30 21.82 2.26 -17.38
CA ASP A 30 21.31 1.60 -16.20
C ASP A 30 21.69 2.39 -14.95
N GLY A 31 20.72 3.05 -14.37
CA GLY A 31 20.91 3.78 -13.12
C GLY A 31 21.26 2.83 -11.96
N GLU A 32 21.90 3.39 -10.93
CA GLU A 32 22.31 2.66 -9.71
C GLU A 32 21.19 1.88 -9.02
N LEU A 33 19.93 2.24 -9.27
CA LEU A 33 18.76 1.61 -8.65
C LEU A 33 18.44 0.19 -9.11
N ARG A 34 19.00 -0.24 -10.26
CA ARG A 34 18.88 -1.62 -10.76
C ARG A 34 19.81 -2.60 -10.07
N VAL A 35 20.83 -2.11 -9.37
CA VAL A 35 21.73 -2.98 -8.63
C VAL A 35 20.97 -3.51 -7.41
N ARG A 36 20.53 -4.74 -7.48
CA ARG A 36 20.04 -5.45 -6.32
C ARG A 36 21.17 -5.54 -5.31
N ARG A 37 20.96 -4.99 -4.11
CA ARG A 37 21.83 -5.25 -2.97
C ARG A 37 21.91 -6.76 -2.75
N THR A 38 23.07 -7.28 -2.36
CA THR A 38 23.13 -8.64 -1.82
C THR A 38 22.26 -8.68 -0.57
N LEU A 39 21.16 -9.40 -0.64
CA LEU A 39 20.23 -9.52 0.48
C LEU A 39 20.74 -10.63 1.41
N ASN A 40 20.70 -10.37 2.71
CA ASN A 40 21.09 -11.33 3.75
C ASN A 40 19.89 -12.17 4.23
N TYR A 41 18.77 -12.13 3.53
CA TYR A 41 17.55 -12.84 3.86
C TYR A 41 16.88 -13.39 2.61
N ASP A 42 16.05 -14.44 2.79
CA ASP A 42 15.24 -14.97 1.71
C ASP A 42 14.00 -14.08 1.51
N VAL A 43 13.89 -13.50 0.33
CA VAL A 43 12.76 -12.64 -0.08
C VAL A 43 11.42 -13.38 -0.07
N LYS A 44 11.43 -14.72 -0.04
CA LYS A 44 10.25 -15.57 0.02
C LYS A 44 9.93 -16.09 1.42
N THR A 45 10.57 -15.57 2.46
CA THR A 45 10.33 -15.93 3.87
C THR A 45 8.87 -15.74 4.29
N MET A 46 8.20 -14.71 3.77
CA MET A 46 6.77 -14.48 3.99
C MET A 46 5.95 -15.19 2.89
N PRO A 47 4.75 -15.73 3.18
CA PRO A 47 3.83 -16.14 2.13
C PRO A 47 3.51 -14.98 1.18
N ARG A 48 3.50 -15.24 -0.12
CA ARG A 48 3.10 -14.22 -1.09
C ARG A 48 1.59 -13.95 -0.98
N ILE A 49 1.22 -12.68 -1.01
CA ILE A 49 -0.19 -12.25 -1.02
C ILE A 49 -0.65 -12.05 -2.46
N THR A 50 -1.86 -12.50 -2.74
CA THR A 50 -2.52 -12.34 -4.03
C THR A 50 -4.02 -12.12 -3.84
N VAL A 51 -4.73 -11.83 -4.93
CA VAL A 51 -6.19 -11.69 -4.95
C VAL A 51 -6.83 -12.95 -5.49
N GLN A 52 -7.80 -13.50 -4.75
CA GLN A 52 -8.69 -14.55 -5.22
C GLN A 52 -10.15 -14.13 -4.98
N GLY A 53 -10.87 -13.90 -6.07
CA GLY A 53 -12.22 -13.31 -5.98
C GLY A 53 -12.17 -11.92 -5.35
N ASN A 54 -12.87 -11.76 -4.25
CA ASN A 54 -12.93 -10.50 -3.47
C ASN A 54 -12.10 -10.54 -2.19
N LYS A 55 -11.08 -11.41 -2.10
CA LYS A 55 -10.26 -11.60 -0.90
C LYS A 55 -8.78 -11.47 -1.18
N PHE A 56 -8.03 -11.00 -0.18
CA PHE A 56 -6.59 -11.15 -0.13
C PHE A 56 -6.25 -12.51 0.48
N VAL A 57 -5.47 -13.30 -0.24
CA VAL A 57 -5.14 -14.66 0.18
C VAL A 57 -3.63 -14.91 0.06
N THR A 58 -3.15 -15.90 0.79
CA THR A 58 -1.84 -16.49 0.53
C THR A 58 -1.86 -17.25 -0.80
N ALA A 59 -0.86 -17.00 -1.64
CA ALA A 59 -0.85 -17.57 -3.00
C ALA A 59 -0.67 -19.07 -3.02
N ASP A 60 -0.02 -19.65 -2.00
CA ASP A 60 0.35 -21.06 -1.97
C ASP A 60 -0.83 -21.97 -1.58
N ASP A 61 -1.66 -21.52 -0.63
CA ASP A 61 -2.75 -22.36 -0.07
C ASP A 61 -4.14 -21.71 -0.15
N GLY A 62 -4.24 -20.48 -0.68
CA GLY A 62 -5.51 -19.77 -0.85
C GLY A 62 -6.16 -19.31 0.46
N LYS A 63 -5.41 -19.30 1.57
CA LYS A 63 -5.94 -18.90 2.87
C LYS A 63 -6.19 -17.41 2.92
N VAL A 64 -7.39 -17.02 3.32
CA VAL A 64 -7.73 -15.59 3.53
C VAL A 64 -6.86 -14.99 4.63
N VAL A 65 -6.32 -13.81 4.36
CA VAL A 65 -5.48 -13.08 5.32
C VAL A 65 -6.21 -11.83 5.79
N GLN A 66 -6.58 -11.81 7.07
CA GLN A 66 -7.08 -10.61 7.72
C GLN A 66 -5.91 -9.69 8.05
N PHE A 67 -5.77 -8.59 7.30
CA PHE A 67 -4.76 -7.59 7.59
C PHE A 67 -5.23 -6.61 8.66
N ARG A 68 -4.39 -6.41 9.67
CA ARG A 68 -4.58 -5.49 10.78
C ARG A 68 -3.29 -4.73 11.01
N GLY A 69 -3.30 -3.43 10.81
CA GLY A 69 -2.05 -2.68 10.81
C GLY A 69 -2.15 -1.22 11.22
N ILE A 70 -1.03 -0.56 11.07
CA ILE A 70 -0.85 0.86 11.36
C ILE A 70 0.11 1.48 10.35
N ALA A 71 -0.13 2.73 9.97
CA ALA A 71 0.84 3.51 9.23
C ALA A 71 1.98 3.97 10.17
N THR A 72 3.24 3.78 9.78
CA THR A 72 4.34 4.55 10.36
C THR A 72 4.32 5.98 9.80
N SER A 73 5.12 6.90 10.33
CA SER A 73 5.41 8.13 9.60
C SER A 73 6.42 7.88 8.48
N ASP A 74 6.62 8.89 7.62
CA ASP A 74 7.60 8.82 6.54
C ASP A 74 8.97 8.35 7.05
N PRO A 75 9.62 7.39 6.38
CA PRO A 75 10.96 6.91 6.70
C PRO A 75 11.98 8.03 6.98
N ASP A 76 11.99 9.08 6.14
CA ASP A 76 12.88 10.23 6.33
C ASP A 76 12.64 10.94 7.67
N LYS A 77 11.37 11.12 8.04
CA LYS A 77 11.01 11.72 9.33
C LYS A 77 11.46 10.85 10.51
N VAL A 78 11.17 9.55 10.46
CA VAL A 78 11.54 8.62 11.55
C VAL A 78 13.06 8.58 11.72
N GLU A 79 13.81 8.59 10.62
CA GLU A 79 15.28 8.60 10.66
C GLU A 79 15.83 9.90 11.20
N ARG A 80 15.31 11.07 10.79
CA ARG A 80 15.70 12.39 11.32
C ARG A 80 15.45 12.52 12.84
N GLN A 81 14.48 11.73 13.35
CA GLN A 81 14.20 11.63 14.80
C GLN A 81 15.06 10.59 15.51
N GLY A 82 15.94 9.87 14.79
CA GLY A 82 16.84 8.86 15.37
C GLY A 82 16.18 7.49 15.64
N HIS A 83 15.01 7.24 15.07
CA HIS A 83 14.22 6.04 15.35
C HIS A 83 14.07 5.08 14.14
N TRP A 84 14.76 5.32 13.04
CA TRP A 84 14.78 4.41 11.90
C TRP A 84 15.66 3.20 12.16
N ASN A 85 15.09 2.20 12.84
CA ASN A 85 15.77 0.96 13.24
C ASN A 85 14.76 -0.16 13.43
N LYS A 86 15.25 -1.39 13.58
CA LYS A 86 14.39 -2.58 13.77
C LYS A 86 13.48 -2.49 14.98
N ALA A 87 13.92 -1.83 16.07
CA ALA A 87 13.11 -1.70 17.29
C ALA A 87 11.81 -0.92 17.04
N HIS A 88 11.81 0.09 16.15
CA HIS A 88 10.60 0.80 15.78
C HIS A 88 9.53 -0.16 15.20
N PHE A 89 9.93 -1.04 14.30
CA PHE A 89 9.02 -2.04 13.69
C PHE A 89 8.67 -3.17 14.66
N GLN A 90 9.58 -3.51 15.60
CA GLN A 90 9.26 -4.46 16.67
C GLN A 90 8.13 -3.91 17.56
N HIS A 91 8.18 -2.64 17.94
CA HIS A 91 7.08 -2.01 18.69
C HIS A 91 5.76 -2.08 17.92
N ILE A 92 5.75 -1.83 16.61
CA ILE A 92 4.55 -1.99 15.77
C ILE A 92 4.06 -3.44 15.80
N LYS A 93 4.96 -4.41 15.69
CA LYS A 93 4.61 -5.85 15.78
C LYS A 93 4.01 -6.22 17.13
N ASP A 94 4.54 -5.69 18.22
CA ASP A 94 4.10 -5.96 19.60
C ASP A 94 2.69 -5.40 19.88
N LEU A 95 2.25 -4.41 19.10
CA LEU A 95 0.88 -3.92 19.12
C LEU A 95 -0.13 -4.92 18.51
N GLY A 96 0.33 -6.00 17.90
CA GLY A 96 -0.50 -7.01 17.25
C GLY A 96 -0.63 -6.83 15.72
N ALA A 97 0.06 -5.85 15.14
CA ALA A 97 0.03 -5.64 13.70
C ALA A 97 0.65 -6.81 12.92
N ASN A 98 0.05 -7.17 11.79
CA ASN A 98 0.63 -8.08 10.81
C ASN A 98 1.07 -7.38 9.52
N ILE A 99 0.78 -6.08 9.40
CA ILE A 99 1.20 -5.23 8.29
C ILE A 99 1.53 -3.82 8.80
N VAL A 100 2.52 -3.18 8.19
CA VAL A 100 2.83 -1.76 8.36
C VAL A 100 2.65 -1.03 7.03
N ARG A 101 1.91 0.07 7.04
CA ARG A 101 1.80 0.99 5.90
C ARG A 101 2.90 2.04 6.00
N VAL A 102 3.59 2.27 4.91
CA VAL A 102 4.78 3.13 4.84
C VAL A 102 4.53 4.27 3.87
N PRO A 103 4.17 5.46 4.38
CA PRO A 103 3.94 6.63 3.56
C PRO A 103 5.28 7.20 3.04
N ILE A 104 5.42 7.35 1.74
CA ILE A 104 6.60 7.89 1.08
C ILE A 104 6.22 9.22 0.43
N HIS A 105 6.66 10.34 1.03
CA HIS A 105 6.36 11.67 0.51
C HIS A 105 7.27 12.02 -0.67
N PRO A 106 6.74 12.59 -1.75
CA PRO A 106 7.55 13.01 -2.90
C PRO A 106 8.70 13.95 -2.54
N VAL A 107 8.48 14.87 -1.62
CA VAL A 107 9.53 15.81 -1.17
C VAL A 107 10.69 15.07 -0.52
N ALA A 108 10.41 14.13 0.38
CA ALA A 108 11.43 13.36 1.07
C ALA A 108 12.20 12.43 0.10
N TRP A 109 11.47 11.81 -0.83
CA TRP A 109 12.06 11.02 -1.91
C TRP A 109 13.07 11.81 -2.76
N ARG A 110 12.73 13.07 -3.12
CA ARG A 110 13.62 13.94 -3.90
C ARG A 110 14.80 14.45 -3.08
N GLU A 111 14.56 14.98 -1.87
CA GLU A 111 15.59 15.62 -1.04
C GLU A 111 16.66 14.65 -0.59
N ARG A 112 16.28 13.39 -0.28
CA ARG A 112 17.26 12.34 0.03
C ARG A 112 17.93 11.74 -1.18
N THR A 113 17.46 11.96 -2.34
CA THR A 113 17.69 11.20 -3.57
C THR A 113 17.00 9.82 -3.55
N PRO A 114 16.47 9.38 -4.70
CA PRO A 114 15.84 8.06 -4.81
C PRO A 114 16.72 6.91 -4.35
N LYS A 115 18.03 6.99 -4.57
CA LYS A 115 18.98 5.95 -4.14
C LYS A 115 19.04 5.83 -2.62
N ALA A 116 19.31 6.93 -1.93
CA ALA A 116 19.44 6.94 -0.46
C ALA A 116 18.11 6.55 0.21
N TYR A 117 17.00 7.00 -0.34
CA TYR A 117 15.68 6.62 0.16
C TYR A 117 15.40 5.13 -0.03
N MET A 118 15.77 4.57 -1.19
CA MET A 118 15.64 3.15 -1.49
C MET A 118 16.48 2.27 -0.54
N ASP A 119 17.68 2.74 -0.18
CA ASP A 119 18.53 2.02 0.79
C ASP A 119 17.86 1.94 2.19
N MET A 120 17.10 2.97 2.57
CA MET A 120 16.29 2.94 3.79
C MET A 120 15.14 1.93 3.70
N LEU A 121 14.44 1.91 2.55
CA LEU A 121 13.37 0.94 2.33
C LEU A 121 13.88 -0.50 2.34
N ASP A 122 15.07 -0.77 1.77
CA ASP A 122 15.69 -2.08 1.84
C ASP A 122 15.94 -2.55 3.27
N GLN A 123 16.51 -1.68 4.10
CA GLN A 123 16.74 -1.97 5.52
C GLN A 123 15.43 -2.30 6.24
N MET A 124 14.42 -1.49 6.01
CA MET A 124 13.10 -1.69 6.60
C MET A 124 12.49 -3.04 6.19
N VAL A 125 12.52 -3.37 4.91
CA VAL A 125 11.96 -4.63 4.40
C VAL A 125 12.70 -5.83 4.98
N GLU A 126 14.04 -5.76 5.16
CA GLU A 126 14.82 -6.78 5.87
C GLU A 126 14.32 -6.95 7.31
N TRP A 127 14.20 -5.86 8.08
CA TRP A 127 13.68 -5.92 9.46
C TRP A 127 12.26 -6.47 9.52
N CYS A 128 11.38 -6.02 8.63
CA CYS A 128 10.00 -6.50 8.58
C CYS A 128 9.91 -7.98 8.21
N THR A 129 10.82 -8.47 7.33
CA THR A 129 10.91 -9.91 7.00
C THR A 129 11.26 -10.74 8.23
N GLU A 130 12.25 -10.32 9.00
CA GLU A 130 12.64 -11.00 10.24
C GLU A 130 11.52 -10.99 11.29
N LEU A 131 10.79 -9.89 11.38
CA LEU A 131 9.66 -9.69 12.31
C LEU A 131 8.36 -10.37 11.87
N LYS A 132 8.31 -10.95 10.66
CA LYS A 132 7.06 -11.45 10.05
C LYS A 132 5.96 -10.39 9.99
N LEU A 133 6.34 -9.20 9.52
CA LEU A 133 5.48 -8.04 9.35
C LEU A 133 5.42 -7.70 7.86
N TYR A 134 4.25 -7.77 7.25
CA TYR A 134 4.07 -7.33 5.87
C TYR A 134 4.26 -5.82 5.72
N VAL A 135 4.63 -5.40 4.53
CA VAL A 135 4.84 -3.99 4.18
C VAL A 135 3.88 -3.59 3.07
N MET A 136 3.25 -2.44 3.22
CA MET A 136 2.53 -1.71 2.19
C MET A 136 3.31 -0.43 1.89
N LEU A 137 3.76 -0.26 0.64
CA LEU A 137 4.42 0.96 0.19
C LEU A 137 3.38 1.89 -0.44
N ASP A 138 3.28 3.10 0.07
CA ASP A 138 2.32 4.11 -0.33
C ASP A 138 3.02 5.35 -0.90
N TRP A 139 2.66 5.75 -2.13
CA TRP A 139 3.07 7.04 -2.68
C TRP A 139 2.21 8.14 -2.08
N HIS A 140 2.73 8.74 -1.02
CA HIS A 140 1.96 9.55 -0.09
C HIS A 140 1.78 10.99 -0.59
N THR A 141 0.82 11.15 -1.49
CA THR A 141 0.41 12.45 -2.02
C THR A 141 -1.05 12.74 -1.70
N ILE A 142 -1.41 14.01 -1.60
CA ILE A 142 -2.80 14.47 -1.48
C ILE A 142 -3.04 15.48 -2.60
N GLY A 143 -3.85 15.13 -3.59
CA GLY A 143 -4.14 16.04 -4.68
C GLY A 143 -4.70 15.39 -5.94
N ASN A 144 -4.57 16.13 -7.02
CA ASN A 144 -5.05 15.78 -8.34
C ASN A 144 -3.88 15.56 -9.30
N LEU A 145 -3.54 14.30 -9.53
CA LEU A 145 -2.42 13.92 -10.40
C LEU A 145 -2.68 14.31 -11.87
N GLU A 146 -3.95 14.33 -12.32
CA GLU A 146 -4.25 14.72 -13.71
C GLU A 146 -3.89 16.18 -13.98
N MET A 147 -4.17 17.06 -13.02
CA MET A 147 -3.89 18.49 -13.09
C MET A 147 -2.54 18.86 -12.47
N GLU A 148 -1.85 17.93 -11.80
CA GLU A 148 -0.64 18.13 -11.01
C GLU A 148 -0.81 19.26 -9.97
N MET A 149 -1.97 19.26 -9.30
CA MET A 149 -2.33 20.23 -8.25
C MET A 149 -2.42 19.51 -6.90
N TRP A 150 -1.71 20.05 -5.90
CA TRP A 150 -1.49 19.39 -4.62
C TRP A 150 -1.94 20.24 -3.45
N GLN A 151 -2.38 19.56 -2.38
CA GLN A 151 -2.92 20.25 -1.20
C GLN A 151 -1.86 20.99 -0.39
N ASP A 152 -0.62 20.49 -0.37
CA ASP A 152 0.50 21.05 0.38
C ASP A 152 1.82 20.80 -0.37
N PRO A 153 2.85 21.65 -0.21
CA PRO A 153 4.16 21.46 -0.84
C PRO A 153 4.79 20.09 -0.66
N MET A 154 4.56 19.40 0.47
CA MET A 154 5.13 18.07 0.71
C MET A 154 4.60 17.00 -0.23
N TYR A 155 3.42 17.19 -0.80
CA TYR A 155 2.75 16.26 -1.70
C TYR A 155 3.03 16.52 -3.19
N ILE A 156 3.75 17.61 -3.52
CA ILE A 156 4.01 17.98 -4.91
C ILE A 156 4.78 16.88 -5.62
N THR A 157 4.20 16.36 -6.69
CA THR A 157 4.81 15.43 -7.64
C THR A 157 4.29 15.71 -9.06
N THR A 158 4.79 14.99 -10.04
CA THR A 158 4.30 15.02 -11.43
C THR A 158 3.89 13.63 -11.87
N LYS A 159 3.14 13.54 -12.97
CA LYS A 159 2.86 12.24 -13.59
C LYS A 159 4.16 11.50 -13.91
N ALA A 160 5.14 12.20 -14.46
CA ALA A 160 6.44 11.63 -14.82
C ALA A 160 7.19 11.10 -13.59
N GLU A 161 7.24 11.86 -12.49
CA GLU A 161 7.87 11.43 -11.24
C GLU A 161 7.13 10.27 -10.60
N THR A 162 5.81 10.30 -10.58
CA THR A 162 4.98 9.20 -10.05
C THR A 162 5.22 7.90 -10.82
N TYR A 163 5.28 7.97 -12.14
CA TYR A 163 5.58 6.81 -12.99
C TYR A 163 7.01 6.31 -12.79
N ASP A 164 7.99 7.20 -12.66
CA ASP A 164 9.38 6.84 -12.38
C ASP A 164 9.55 6.24 -10.98
N PHE A 165 8.84 6.75 -9.98
CA PHE A 165 8.79 6.17 -8.63
C PHE A 165 8.32 4.71 -8.69
N TRP A 166 7.16 4.44 -9.30
CA TRP A 166 6.63 3.09 -9.39
C TRP A 166 7.49 2.16 -10.22
N ARG A 167 8.12 2.67 -11.29
CA ARG A 167 9.12 1.91 -12.05
C ARG A 167 10.28 1.48 -11.16
N LYS A 168 10.82 2.38 -10.34
CA LYS A 168 11.95 2.09 -9.44
C LYS A 168 11.57 1.14 -8.31
N ILE A 169 10.44 1.37 -7.67
CA ILE A 169 9.93 0.52 -6.58
C ILE A 169 9.68 -0.90 -7.08
N SER A 170 8.96 -1.05 -8.19
CA SER A 170 8.66 -2.37 -8.74
C SER A 170 9.91 -3.12 -9.22
N GLN A 171 10.88 -2.44 -9.79
CA GLN A 171 12.18 -3.04 -10.12
C GLN A 171 12.92 -3.54 -8.88
N ARG A 172 12.87 -2.78 -7.78
CA ARG A 172 13.62 -3.08 -6.56
C ARG A 172 13.03 -4.23 -5.78
N PHE A 173 11.70 -4.25 -5.64
CA PHE A 173 11.01 -5.18 -4.74
C PHE A 173 10.30 -6.33 -5.45
N ALA A 174 10.41 -6.45 -6.78
CA ALA A 174 9.85 -7.59 -7.52
C ALA A 174 10.23 -8.93 -6.89
N GLY A 175 9.22 -9.75 -6.59
CA GLY A 175 9.39 -11.07 -5.98
C GLY A 175 9.77 -11.07 -4.51
N ASN A 176 9.71 -9.91 -3.83
CA ASN A 176 9.89 -9.82 -2.38
C ASN A 176 8.55 -9.92 -1.68
N ASN A 177 8.24 -11.08 -1.11
CA ASN A 177 6.94 -11.39 -0.52
C ASN A 177 6.61 -10.56 0.74
N THR A 178 7.61 -9.96 1.39
CA THR A 178 7.38 -9.07 2.54
C THR A 178 6.67 -7.80 2.11
N VAL A 179 6.95 -7.29 0.90
CA VAL A 179 6.21 -6.17 0.29
C VAL A 179 4.93 -6.72 -0.32
N ALA A 180 3.86 -6.74 0.47
CA ALA A 180 2.58 -7.33 0.06
C ALA A 180 1.78 -6.42 -0.88
N PHE A 181 1.92 -5.09 -0.74
CA PHE A 181 1.09 -4.14 -1.44
C PHE A 181 1.86 -2.91 -1.94
N TYR A 182 1.46 -2.43 -3.13
CA TYR A 182 1.75 -1.10 -3.66
C TYR A 182 0.47 -0.28 -3.67
N GLU A 183 0.38 0.76 -2.86
CA GLU A 183 -0.72 1.72 -2.84
C GLU A 183 -0.36 2.91 -3.75
N LEU A 184 -1.03 2.99 -4.91
CA LEU A 184 -0.57 3.80 -6.04
C LEU A 184 -0.51 5.29 -5.76
N LEU A 185 -1.44 5.82 -4.96
CA LEU A 185 -1.52 7.21 -4.57
C LEU A 185 -2.42 7.32 -3.33
N ASN A 186 -1.92 7.98 -2.30
CA ASN A 186 -2.58 8.05 -0.99
C ASN A 186 -3.99 8.63 -1.05
N GLU A 187 -4.15 9.89 -1.46
CA GLU A 187 -5.43 10.59 -1.42
C GLU A 187 -5.73 11.37 -2.71
N PRO A 188 -6.28 10.71 -3.74
CA PRO A 188 -6.80 11.40 -4.91
C PRO A 188 -7.96 12.32 -4.52
N THR A 189 -7.87 13.60 -4.92
CA THR A 189 -8.89 14.59 -4.62
C THR A 189 -9.58 15.05 -5.88
N THR A 190 -10.88 14.96 -5.91
CA THR A 190 -11.72 15.62 -6.92
C THR A 190 -12.91 16.29 -6.27
N TYR A 191 -12.99 16.14 -4.95
CA TYR A 191 -14.10 16.67 -4.18
C TYR A 191 -14.27 18.17 -4.39
N ARG A 192 -15.41 18.57 -4.92
CA ARG A 192 -15.77 19.96 -5.27
C ARG A 192 -14.82 20.66 -6.22
N GLY A 193 -13.90 19.97 -6.88
CA GLY A 193 -12.96 20.55 -7.84
C GLY A 193 -11.95 21.54 -7.23
N GLN A 194 -11.67 21.46 -5.93
CA GLN A 194 -10.78 22.38 -5.23
C GLN A 194 -9.35 22.36 -5.77
N LEU A 195 -8.88 21.21 -6.27
CA LEU A 195 -7.58 21.02 -6.88
C LEU A 195 -7.71 20.64 -8.37
N GLY A 196 -8.64 21.29 -9.06
CA GLY A 196 -8.97 20.99 -10.44
C GLY A 196 -9.90 19.78 -10.58
N VAL A 197 -10.33 19.53 -11.81
CA VAL A 197 -11.25 18.44 -12.14
C VAL A 197 -10.47 17.25 -12.68
N CYS A 198 -10.79 16.06 -12.20
CA CYS A 198 -10.35 14.79 -12.76
C CYS A 198 -11.56 13.86 -12.82
N THR A 199 -11.96 13.46 -14.01
CA THR A 199 -13.01 12.46 -14.18
C THR A 199 -12.49 11.08 -13.82
N TRP A 200 -13.41 10.16 -13.46
CA TRP A 200 -13.00 8.76 -13.23
C TRP A 200 -12.33 8.13 -14.46
N ALA A 201 -12.77 8.46 -15.66
CA ALA A 201 -12.13 7.96 -16.89
C ALA A 201 -10.66 8.43 -17.01
N GLN A 202 -10.35 9.69 -16.67
CA GLN A 202 -8.98 10.21 -16.66
C GLN A 202 -8.16 9.54 -15.54
N TRP A 203 -8.72 9.44 -14.33
CA TRP A 203 -8.07 8.75 -13.21
C TRP A 203 -7.76 7.29 -13.55
N LYS A 204 -8.71 6.57 -14.13
CA LYS A 204 -8.53 5.19 -14.58
C LYS A 204 -7.36 5.05 -15.55
N VAL A 205 -7.20 5.96 -16.52
CA VAL A 205 -6.06 5.95 -17.46
C VAL A 205 -4.74 6.11 -16.71
N LEU A 206 -4.65 7.04 -15.74
CA LEU A 206 -3.45 7.23 -14.93
C LEU A 206 -3.10 5.97 -14.12
N VAL A 207 -4.10 5.38 -13.49
CA VAL A 207 -3.96 4.15 -12.70
C VAL A 207 -3.51 2.98 -13.57
N GLU A 208 -4.15 2.75 -14.70
CA GLU A 208 -3.82 1.66 -15.62
C GLU A 208 -2.41 1.82 -16.24
N ASN A 209 -1.96 3.07 -16.45
CA ASN A 209 -0.59 3.35 -16.86
C ASN A 209 0.41 2.99 -15.74
N MET A 210 0.15 3.38 -14.48
CA MET A 210 0.99 2.99 -13.34
C MET A 210 1.05 1.47 -13.19
N ILE A 211 -0.10 0.79 -13.29
CA ILE A 211 -0.17 -0.67 -13.23
C ILE A 211 0.64 -1.30 -14.36
N THR A 212 0.53 -0.79 -15.59
CA THR A 212 1.29 -1.29 -16.74
C THR A 212 2.80 -1.17 -16.51
N ILE A 213 3.25 -0.04 -15.97
CA ILE A 213 4.66 0.17 -15.62
C ILE A 213 5.11 -0.82 -14.56
N ILE A 214 4.35 -0.97 -13.47
CA ILE A 214 4.66 -1.91 -12.39
C ILE A 214 4.74 -3.34 -12.94
N ARG A 215 3.75 -3.78 -13.71
CA ARG A 215 3.67 -5.16 -14.24
C ARG A 215 4.79 -5.49 -15.23
N GLY A 216 5.39 -4.48 -15.84
CA GLY A 216 6.60 -4.66 -16.65
C GLY A 216 7.82 -5.13 -15.85
N TYR A 217 7.83 -4.96 -14.52
CA TYR A 217 8.93 -5.32 -13.63
C TYR A 217 8.53 -6.28 -12.53
N ASP A 218 7.32 -6.11 -11.98
CA ASP A 218 6.76 -6.90 -10.89
C ASP A 218 5.35 -7.39 -11.25
N PRO A 219 5.23 -8.61 -11.77
CA PRO A 219 3.95 -9.18 -12.13
C PRO A 219 3.12 -9.68 -10.94
N GLU A 220 3.72 -9.77 -9.75
CA GLU A 220 3.15 -10.55 -8.64
C GLU A 220 2.60 -9.73 -7.48
N THR A 221 3.25 -8.60 -7.11
CA THR A 221 2.82 -7.81 -5.94
C THR A 221 1.41 -7.25 -6.16
N THR A 222 0.56 -7.36 -5.13
CA THR A 222 -0.82 -6.84 -5.19
C THR A 222 -0.81 -5.31 -5.20
N ILE A 223 -1.64 -4.72 -6.07
CA ILE A 223 -1.73 -3.27 -6.21
C ILE A 223 -3.05 -2.78 -5.60
N LEU A 224 -3.00 -1.68 -4.86
CA LEU A 224 -4.14 -1.02 -4.26
C LEU A 224 -4.43 0.31 -4.94
N VAL A 225 -5.72 0.56 -5.20
CA VAL A 225 -6.20 1.74 -5.95
C VAL A 225 -7.22 2.50 -5.13
N GLY A 226 -6.92 3.76 -4.82
CA GLY A 226 -7.85 4.68 -4.19
C GLY A 226 -8.84 5.30 -5.17
N GLY A 227 -10.04 5.62 -4.66
CA GLY A 227 -11.02 6.44 -5.36
C GLY A 227 -10.85 7.93 -5.03
N PHE A 228 -11.93 8.70 -5.19
CA PHE A 228 -11.93 10.14 -4.97
C PHE A 228 -12.31 10.54 -3.54
N ASP A 229 -12.48 11.84 -3.30
CA ASP A 229 -12.78 12.42 -2.00
C ASP A 229 -11.76 12.03 -0.93
N TRP A 230 -10.45 12.23 -1.25
CA TRP A 230 -9.34 11.81 -0.38
C TRP A 230 -9.44 10.30 -0.09
N ALA A 231 -9.44 9.50 -1.16
CA ALA A 231 -9.55 8.05 -1.16
C ALA A 231 -10.81 7.48 -0.44
N TYR A 232 -11.86 8.28 -0.22
CA TYR A 232 -13.07 7.81 0.45
C TYR A 232 -14.07 7.17 -0.53
N ASP A 233 -14.32 7.79 -1.68
CA ASP A 233 -15.42 7.46 -2.60
C ASP A 233 -14.98 6.48 -3.69
N LEU A 234 -15.58 5.29 -3.69
CA LEU A 234 -15.41 4.25 -4.71
C LEU A 234 -16.65 4.08 -5.61
N THR A 235 -17.64 4.97 -5.53
CA THR A 235 -18.88 4.83 -6.32
C THR A 235 -18.64 4.66 -7.82
N PRO A 236 -17.61 5.27 -8.47
CA PRO A 236 -17.37 5.07 -9.89
C PRO A 236 -16.96 3.65 -10.29
N VAL A 237 -16.47 2.84 -9.32
CA VAL A 237 -16.09 1.42 -9.56
C VAL A 237 -17.30 0.58 -9.97
N HIS A 238 -18.51 1.01 -9.60
CA HIS A 238 -19.75 0.31 -9.93
C HIS A 238 -19.88 0.05 -11.44
N GLU A 239 -19.67 1.10 -12.22
CA GLU A 239 -19.90 1.08 -13.67
C GLU A 239 -18.61 0.87 -14.47
N ASN A 240 -17.49 1.36 -13.95
CA ASN A 240 -16.24 1.37 -14.71
C ASN A 240 -15.03 0.99 -13.83
N PRO A 241 -14.91 -0.27 -13.39
CA PRO A 241 -13.79 -0.73 -12.59
C PRO A 241 -12.46 -0.64 -13.34
N ILE A 242 -11.36 -0.62 -12.61
CA ILE A 242 -10.01 -0.70 -13.18
C ILE A 242 -9.84 -2.04 -13.90
N ASN A 243 -9.32 -2.00 -15.12
CA ASN A 243 -9.12 -3.19 -15.95
C ASN A 243 -7.73 -3.78 -15.71
N ALA A 244 -7.56 -4.45 -14.57
CA ALA A 244 -6.32 -5.12 -14.21
C ALA A 244 -6.60 -6.32 -13.28
N SER A 245 -5.66 -7.25 -13.24
CA SER A 245 -5.68 -8.38 -12.31
C SER A 245 -4.80 -8.12 -11.09
N ASN A 246 -5.02 -8.90 -10.02
CA ASN A 246 -4.30 -8.83 -8.76
C ASN A 246 -4.26 -7.41 -8.19
N ILE A 247 -5.44 -6.77 -8.15
CA ILE A 247 -5.67 -5.45 -7.56
C ILE A 247 -6.74 -5.53 -6.47
N GLY A 248 -6.67 -4.60 -5.52
CA GLY A 248 -7.72 -4.28 -4.58
C GLY A 248 -8.00 -2.78 -4.60
N TYR A 249 -9.05 -2.36 -3.92
CA TYR A 249 -9.39 -0.95 -3.76
C TYR A 249 -9.14 -0.48 -2.35
N THR A 250 -8.80 0.81 -2.19
CA THR A 250 -8.60 1.41 -0.88
C THR A 250 -9.68 2.42 -0.54
N THR A 251 -9.94 2.59 0.76
CA THR A 251 -10.78 3.65 1.29
C THR A 251 -10.15 4.26 2.54
N HIS A 252 -10.37 5.57 2.75
CA HIS A 252 -9.99 6.32 3.96
C HIS A 252 -11.24 6.75 4.73
N PRO A 253 -11.90 5.81 5.45
CA PRO A 253 -13.18 6.05 6.07
C PRO A 253 -13.05 6.77 7.42
N TYR A 254 -12.57 8.02 7.42
CA TYR A 254 -12.55 8.84 8.61
C TYR A 254 -13.97 9.18 9.09
N PRO A 255 -14.22 9.32 10.42
CA PRO A 255 -15.55 9.54 10.96
C PRO A 255 -16.23 10.82 10.48
N ASN A 256 -15.45 11.81 10.08
CA ASN A 256 -15.94 13.11 9.58
C ASN A 256 -16.31 13.10 8.08
N LYS A 257 -16.04 12.02 7.36
CA LYS A 257 -16.42 11.91 5.94
C LYS A 257 -17.93 11.90 5.74
N VAL A 258 -18.63 11.22 6.61
CA VAL A 258 -20.10 11.14 6.61
C VAL A 258 -20.63 11.15 8.03
N THR A 259 -21.84 11.69 8.20
CA THR A 259 -22.54 11.67 9.50
C THR A 259 -23.15 10.30 9.79
N GLN A 260 -23.44 10.01 11.07
CA GLN A 260 -24.23 8.82 11.44
C GLN A 260 -25.61 8.80 10.73
N PRO A 261 -26.21 7.61 10.51
CA PRO A 261 -25.62 6.29 10.70
C PRO A 261 -24.56 6.00 9.63
N TRP A 262 -23.41 5.45 10.03
CA TRP A 262 -22.27 5.25 9.13
C TRP A 262 -22.43 4.07 8.18
N LYS A 263 -22.82 2.89 8.69
CA LYS A 263 -22.83 1.64 7.91
C LYS A 263 -23.58 1.71 6.57
N PRO A 264 -24.80 2.28 6.49
CA PRO A 264 -25.51 2.41 5.21
C PRO A 264 -24.79 3.32 4.21
N LYS A 265 -24.04 4.32 4.71
CA LYS A 265 -23.28 5.24 3.87
C LYS A 265 -21.97 4.60 3.40
N TRP A 266 -21.27 3.88 4.28
CA TRP A 266 -20.11 3.08 3.87
C TRP A 266 -20.48 2.08 2.80
N GLU A 267 -21.58 1.34 2.97
CA GLU A 267 -22.06 0.38 1.97
C GLU A 267 -22.31 1.06 0.61
N ARG A 268 -22.96 2.23 0.62
CA ARG A 268 -23.24 3.01 -0.59
C ARG A 268 -21.97 3.55 -1.25
N ASP A 269 -21.01 4.07 -0.45
CA ASP A 269 -19.91 4.89 -0.96
C ASP A 269 -18.69 4.06 -1.36
N TRP A 270 -18.44 2.91 -0.69
CA TRP A 270 -17.29 2.05 -0.94
C TRP A 270 -17.46 0.57 -0.55
N GLY A 271 -18.30 0.25 0.42
CA GLY A 271 -18.43 -1.11 0.95
C GLY A 271 -18.96 -2.11 -0.08
N PHE A 272 -19.86 -1.67 -0.96
CA PHE A 272 -20.39 -2.49 -2.06
C PHE A 272 -19.29 -3.12 -2.94
N VAL A 273 -18.11 -2.51 -3.00
CA VAL A 273 -16.96 -3.00 -3.78
C VAL A 273 -16.50 -4.37 -3.28
N ALA A 274 -16.62 -4.63 -1.97
CA ALA A 274 -16.22 -5.90 -1.36
C ALA A 274 -17.06 -7.12 -1.82
N GLY A 275 -18.20 -6.88 -2.44
CA GLY A 275 -18.95 -7.96 -3.11
C GLY A 275 -18.24 -8.53 -4.34
N ARG A 276 -17.25 -7.82 -4.91
CA ARG A 276 -16.60 -8.19 -6.16
C ARG A 276 -15.08 -8.12 -6.13
N TYR A 277 -14.50 -7.20 -5.37
CA TYR A 277 -13.06 -6.96 -5.27
C TYR A 277 -12.64 -6.88 -3.81
N PRO A 278 -11.39 -7.23 -3.46
CA PRO A 278 -10.91 -7.00 -2.10
C PRO A 278 -10.79 -5.50 -1.83
N VAL A 279 -11.16 -5.10 -0.62
CA VAL A 279 -11.08 -3.71 -0.14
C VAL A 279 -10.15 -3.63 1.06
N PHE A 280 -9.39 -2.55 1.14
CA PHE A 280 -8.50 -2.25 2.25
C PHE A 280 -8.79 -0.82 2.75
N ALA A 281 -9.12 -0.66 4.03
CA ALA A 281 -9.14 0.65 4.67
C ALA A 281 -7.69 1.00 5.06
N THR A 282 -6.97 1.67 4.15
CA THR A 282 -5.51 1.86 4.28
C THR A 282 -5.13 2.98 5.22
N GLU A 283 -6.07 3.92 5.48
CA GLU A 283 -5.85 5.02 6.40
C GLU A 283 -7.17 5.46 7.04
N PHE A 284 -7.22 5.49 8.37
CA PHE A 284 -8.30 6.10 9.14
C PHE A 284 -7.92 6.18 10.63
N GLY A 285 -8.75 6.86 11.41
CA GLY A 285 -8.57 6.95 12.85
C GLY A 285 -9.87 7.39 13.51
N THR A 286 -9.79 7.70 14.80
CA THR A 286 -10.86 8.31 15.54
C THR A 286 -10.52 9.75 15.89
N ASP A 287 -11.52 10.56 16.13
CA ASP A 287 -11.36 11.94 16.64
C ASP A 287 -10.96 11.99 18.12
N VAL A 288 -10.71 10.84 18.74
CA VAL A 288 -10.27 10.76 20.14
C VAL A 288 -8.88 11.36 20.25
N ARG A 289 -8.80 12.47 20.96
CA ARG A 289 -7.55 13.24 21.13
C ARG A 289 -6.95 12.96 22.50
N GLY A 290 -5.62 12.77 22.52
CA GLY A 290 -4.84 12.65 23.75
C GLY A 290 -5.27 11.47 24.64
N ASP A 291 -5.49 11.75 25.92
CA ASP A 291 -5.84 10.76 26.94
C ASP A 291 -7.34 10.64 27.21
N GLN A 292 -8.18 11.07 26.27
CA GLN A 292 -9.63 10.88 26.37
C GLN A 292 -9.94 9.39 26.52
N LYS A 293 -10.66 9.04 27.60
CA LYS A 293 -11.07 7.65 27.85
C LYS A 293 -12.07 7.19 26.79
N ILE A 294 -11.85 5.99 26.30
CA ILE A 294 -12.72 5.30 25.35
C ILE A 294 -13.47 4.21 26.12
N ASP A 295 -14.79 4.20 26.00
CA ASP A 295 -15.56 3.01 26.40
C ASP A 295 -15.49 1.97 25.27
N TRP A 296 -14.65 0.96 25.44
CA TRP A 296 -14.45 -0.10 24.45
C TRP A 296 -15.68 -1.00 24.25
N ASN A 297 -16.66 -0.91 25.14
CA ASN A 297 -17.91 -1.66 25.07
C ASN A 297 -19.06 -0.85 24.42
N ASP A 298 -18.84 0.43 24.17
CA ASP A 298 -19.82 1.26 23.48
C ASP A 298 -19.93 0.82 22.02
N GLU A 299 -21.08 0.23 21.67
CA GLU A 299 -21.39 -0.22 20.31
C GLU A 299 -21.55 0.94 19.34
N GLU A 300 -21.87 2.15 19.83
CA GLU A 300 -21.98 3.37 19.02
C GLU A 300 -20.62 4.04 18.80
N PHE A 301 -19.56 3.59 19.50
CA PHE A 301 -18.23 4.11 19.28
C PHE A 301 -17.76 3.80 17.85
N TYR A 302 -17.33 4.83 17.13
CA TYR A 302 -16.89 4.72 15.75
C TYR A 302 -15.91 3.55 15.51
N GLY A 303 -14.90 3.41 16.40
CA GLY A 303 -13.90 2.35 16.30
C GLY A 303 -14.49 0.95 16.27
N ASN A 304 -15.50 0.67 17.12
CA ASN A 304 -16.20 -0.61 17.13
C ASN A 304 -17.03 -0.81 15.86
N GLN A 305 -17.74 0.22 15.41
CA GLN A 305 -18.56 0.12 14.21
C GLN A 305 -17.72 -0.11 12.95
N ILE A 306 -16.64 0.65 12.77
CA ILE A 306 -15.80 0.51 11.57
C ILE A 306 -15.06 -0.83 11.55
N LEU A 307 -14.42 -1.25 12.64
CA LEU A 307 -13.68 -2.51 12.66
C LEU A 307 -14.62 -3.71 12.47
N SER A 308 -15.78 -3.72 13.14
CA SER A 308 -16.77 -4.80 12.98
C SER A 308 -17.30 -4.87 11.55
N TYR A 309 -17.48 -3.73 10.89
CA TYR A 309 -17.90 -3.67 9.49
C TYR A 309 -16.84 -4.20 8.53
N LEU A 310 -15.59 -3.77 8.71
CA LEU A 310 -14.46 -4.18 7.86
C LEU A 310 -14.18 -5.70 7.99
N GLU A 311 -14.08 -6.20 9.23
CA GLU A 311 -13.74 -7.60 9.47
C GLU A 311 -14.87 -8.57 9.13
N ALA A 312 -16.12 -8.15 9.20
CA ALA A 312 -17.25 -8.96 8.74
C ALA A 312 -17.21 -9.27 7.24
N GLN A 313 -16.42 -8.54 6.47
CA GLN A 313 -16.24 -8.69 5.03
C GLN A 313 -14.82 -9.11 4.63
N ASP A 314 -13.96 -9.47 5.61
CA ASP A 314 -12.54 -9.79 5.42
C ASP A 314 -11.74 -8.64 4.78
N MET A 315 -12.16 -7.39 5.00
CA MET A 315 -11.41 -6.22 4.55
C MET A 315 -10.20 -5.99 5.45
N GLY A 316 -9.03 -5.73 4.85
CA GLY A 316 -7.85 -5.29 5.59
C GLY A 316 -7.99 -3.87 6.12
N TRP A 317 -7.21 -3.54 7.15
CA TRP A 317 -7.20 -2.17 7.68
C TRP A 317 -5.85 -1.75 8.28
N CYS A 318 -5.51 -0.48 8.11
CA CYS A 318 -4.41 0.22 8.78
C CYS A 318 -4.91 1.52 9.36
N ILE A 319 -4.59 1.78 10.62
CA ILE A 319 -4.91 3.07 11.24
C ILE A 319 -3.80 4.09 11.02
N TRP A 320 -4.13 5.36 11.08
CA TRP A 320 -3.23 6.49 11.07
C TRP A 320 -2.96 6.96 12.50
N VAL A 321 -1.80 7.22 13.01
CA VAL A 321 -0.42 7.00 12.55
C VAL A 321 0.50 6.71 13.76
N TYR A 322 1.49 5.86 13.63
CA TYR A 322 2.49 5.54 14.68
C TYR A 322 3.57 6.61 14.74
N ASP A 323 3.17 7.76 15.23
CA ASP A 323 3.97 8.99 15.33
C ASP A 323 3.47 9.82 16.51
N PRO A 324 4.35 10.56 17.23
CA PRO A 324 3.93 11.36 18.37
C PRO A 324 3.50 12.79 18.00
N THR A 325 3.76 13.26 16.77
CA THR A 325 3.60 14.68 16.41
C THR A 325 2.64 14.95 15.25
N TRP A 326 2.39 13.95 14.40
CA TRP A 326 1.43 14.12 13.31
C TRP A 326 -0.02 14.06 13.82
N GLY A 327 -0.92 14.69 13.06
CA GLY A 327 -2.36 14.59 13.33
C GLY A 327 -2.79 13.12 13.36
N GLY A 328 -3.53 12.73 14.40
CA GLY A 328 -3.91 11.34 14.62
C GLY A 328 -2.88 10.50 15.39
N ALA A 329 -1.91 11.12 16.05
CA ALA A 329 -0.85 10.47 16.84
C ALA A 329 -1.34 9.30 17.69
N LYS A 330 -0.65 8.17 17.62
CA LYS A 330 -0.96 6.96 18.39
C LYS A 330 0.02 6.68 19.53
N ILE A 331 1.15 7.39 19.55
CA ILE A 331 2.11 7.39 20.66
C ILE A 331 2.30 8.81 21.19
N LYS A 332 2.64 8.93 22.47
CA LYS A 332 2.80 10.25 23.13
C LYS A 332 4.17 10.86 22.88
N SER A 333 5.16 10.03 22.68
CA SER A 333 6.55 10.43 22.41
C SER A 333 7.29 9.29 21.69
N TRP A 334 8.53 9.55 21.29
CA TRP A 334 9.43 8.53 20.76
C TRP A 334 9.95 7.52 21.81
N ASN A 335 9.46 7.57 23.05
CA ASN A 335 9.58 6.46 24.01
C ASN A 335 8.50 5.39 23.79
N TYR A 336 7.68 5.54 22.75
CA TYR A 336 6.64 4.61 22.31
C TYR A 336 5.51 4.39 23.32
N GLU A 337 5.30 5.32 24.24
CA GLU A 337 4.16 5.26 25.16
C GLU A 337 2.84 5.42 24.37
N PRO A 338 1.92 4.43 24.43
CA PRO A 338 0.69 4.48 23.65
C PRO A 338 -0.28 5.53 24.20
N THR A 339 -1.03 6.18 23.30
CA THR A 339 -2.23 6.94 23.68
C THR A 339 -3.36 5.99 24.08
N GLU A 340 -4.42 6.50 24.73
CA GLU A 340 -5.61 5.69 25.03
C GLU A 340 -6.25 5.15 23.74
N GLY A 341 -6.30 5.96 22.67
CA GLY A 341 -6.76 5.50 21.36
C GLY A 341 -5.92 4.33 20.83
N MET A 342 -4.58 4.36 21.01
CA MET A 342 -3.74 3.27 20.56
C MET A 342 -3.99 1.97 21.32
N LYS A 343 -4.32 2.03 22.59
CA LYS A 343 -4.66 0.82 23.37
C LYS A 343 -5.88 0.10 22.78
N PHE A 344 -6.92 0.84 22.38
CA PHE A 344 -8.08 0.29 21.69
C PHE A 344 -7.69 -0.39 20.36
N TRP A 345 -6.91 0.29 19.53
CA TRP A 345 -6.50 -0.24 18.24
C TRP A 345 -5.59 -1.48 18.38
N SER A 346 -4.71 -1.48 19.37
CA SER A 346 -3.87 -2.65 19.69
C SER A 346 -4.72 -3.86 20.10
N ALA A 347 -5.76 -3.66 20.91
CA ALA A 347 -6.70 -4.72 21.24
C ALA A 347 -7.40 -5.26 19.99
N GLY A 348 -7.81 -4.36 19.06
CA GLY A 348 -8.38 -4.75 17.77
C GLY A 348 -7.41 -5.56 16.91
N MET A 349 -6.13 -5.14 16.82
CA MET A 349 -5.09 -5.87 16.07
C MET A 349 -4.86 -7.27 16.64
N LYS A 350 -4.92 -7.43 17.97
CA LYS A 350 -4.76 -8.71 18.67
C LYS A 350 -6.01 -9.60 18.64
N GLY A 351 -7.15 -9.09 18.15
CA GLY A 351 -8.42 -9.82 18.18
C GLY A 351 -9.04 -9.91 19.56
N GLU A 352 -8.80 -8.93 20.41
CA GLU A 352 -9.19 -8.94 21.83
C GLU A 352 -10.48 -8.17 22.10
N LEU A 353 -11.04 -7.45 21.11
CA LEU A 353 -12.31 -6.73 21.28
C LEU A 353 -13.45 -7.73 21.47
N LYS A 354 -14.47 -7.32 22.25
CA LYS A 354 -15.59 -8.19 22.66
C LYS A 354 -16.25 -8.90 21.47
N TRP A 355 -16.48 -8.20 20.38
CA TRP A 355 -17.14 -8.74 19.19
C TRP A 355 -16.21 -9.66 18.34
N GLN A 356 -14.90 -9.58 18.50
CA GLN A 356 -13.91 -10.46 17.84
C GLN A 356 -13.78 -11.85 18.53
N LYS A 357 -14.23 -11.96 19.77
CA LYS A 357 -14.13 -13.20 20.59
C LYS A 357 -15.31 -14.16 20.43
N LYS A 358 -16.18 -13.92 19.44
CA LYS A 358 -17.38 -14.75 19.21
C LYS A 358 -17.07 -16.00 18.40
#